data_073bfc9a940c2731d33bb956599e41a5
#
_entry.id   073bfc9a940c2731d33bb956599e41a5
#
_cell.length_a   1.000
_cell.length_b   1.000
_cell.length_c   1.000
_cell.angle_alpha   90.00
_cell.angle_beta   90.00
_cell.angle_gamma   90.00
#
_symmetry.space_group_name_H-M   'P 1'
#
loop_
_entity.id
_entity.type
_entity.pdbx_description
1 polymer ?
#
loop_
_entity_poly.entity_id
_entity_poly.type
_entity_poly.pdbx_seq_one_letter_code
_entity_poly.pdbx_strand_id
1 'polypeptide(L)'
;KTVNFCNDASRDEVAQVYRLAYQLDCKGVTIYRDGSRDMQVLSVGKEKKAEEDVPFESQKSRVKRDRPRALAGTTYQMQTGCGPLYVTINEDQAGLFELFTTMGKAGGCASSQCEAIGRLVSLAWRSGVQARQAVKQLIGITCHKPSGFGDNRVTSCADAVAKAIQTHMAEHGMEELQHAINGGACPECGGAVEHEGGCCVCHACGYSECA
;
A
#
# COMPACT_ATOMS: atom_id res chain seq x y z
N LYS A 1 -19.02 16.02 25.32
CA LYS A 1 -18.59 15.04 26.32
C LYS A 1 -18.69 13.63 25.73
N THR A 2 -17.75 12.73 26.08
CA THR A 2 -17.77 11.34 25.64
C THR A 2 -17.99 10.44 26.86
N VAL A 3 -18.86 9.46 26.72
CA VAL A 3 -19.17 8.46 27.76
C VAL A 3 -18.90 7.07 27.16
N ASN A 4 -18.08 6.30 27.83
CA ASN A 4 -17.74 4.94 27.43
C ASN A 4 -18.53 3.94 28.26
N PHE A 5 -19.17 2.98 27.61
CA PHE A 5 -19.91 1.90 28.22
C PHE A 5 -19.23 0.57 27.96
N CYS A 6 -19.38 -0.36 28.92
CA CYS A 6 -19.03 -1.76 28.71
C CYS A 6 -20.05 -2.47 27.78
N ASN A 7 -19.68 -3.63 27.29
CA ASN A 7 -20.49 -4.39 26.32
C ASN A 7 -21.88 -4.77 26.87
N ASP A 8 -22.01 -5.00 28.16
CA ASP A 8 -23.24 -5.41 28.88
C ASP A 8 -24.17 -4.23 29.23
N ALA A 9 -23.76 -2.98 28.94
CA ALA A 9 -24.59 -1.83 29.18
C ALA A 9 -25.93 -1.90 28.45
N SER A 10 -27.00 -1.64 29.21
CA SER A 10 -28.37 -1.68 28.71
C SER A 10 -28.77 -0.43 27.92
N ARG A 11 -29.84 -0.53 27.14
CA ARG A 11 -30.43 0.62 26.44
C ARG A 11 -30.93 1.71 27.40
N ASP A 12 -31.39 1.28 28.57
CA ASP A 12 -31.92 2.22 29.57
C ASP A 12 -30.80 3.06 30.21
N GLU A 13 -29.64 2.47 30.47
CA GLU A 13 -28.46 3.20 30.94
C GLU A 13 -27.98 4.21 29.89
N VAL A 14 -27.96 3.85 28.62
CA VAL A 14 -27.64 4.77 27.52
C VAL A 14 -28.67 5.92 27.48
N ALA A 15 -29.95 5.62 27.59
CA ALA A 15 -31.03 6.65 27.63
C ALA A 15 -30.88 7.59 28.81
N GLN A 16 -30.49 7.11 29.98
CA GLN A 16 -30.24 7.94 31.17
C GLN A 16 -29.11 8.94 30.92
N VAL A 17 -28.04 8.52 30.25
CA VAL A 17 -26.92 9.45 29.91
C VAL A 17 -27.40 10.58 28.99
N TYR A 18 -28.22 10.30 27.99
CA TYR A 18 -28.79 11.34 27.14
C TYR A 18 -29.70 12.31 27.92
N ARG A 19 -30.54 11.76 28.81
CA ARG A 19 -31.40 12.62 29.68
C ARG A 19 -30.56 13.47 30.62
N LEU A 20 -29.52 12.90 31.23
CA LEU A 20 -28.61 13.62 32.10
C LEU A 20 -27.85 14.72 31.35
N ALA A 21 -27.36 14.41 30.16
CA ALA A 21 -26.69 15.40 29.31
C ALA A 21 -27.60 16.57 28.96
N TYR A 22 -28.88 16.30 28.70
CA TYR A 22 -29.88 17.35 28.47
C TYR A 22 -30.14 18.19 29.74
N GLN A 23 -30.30 17.55 30.91
CA GLN A 23 -30.52 18.23 32.20
C GLN A 23 -29.33 19.12 32.60
N LEU A 24 -28.11 18.70 32.23
CA LEU A 24 -26.87 19.42 32.51
C LEU A 24 -26.50 20.45 31.41
N ASP A 25 -27.40 20.70 30.49
CA ASP A 25 -27.24 21.66 29.38
C ASP A 25 -25.93 21.45 28.59
N CYS A 26 -25.57 20.16 28.36
CA CYS A 26 -24.41 19.81 27.58
C CYS A 26 -24.67 20.08 26.09
N LYS A 27 -23.76 20.80 25.42
CA LYS A 27 -23.83 21.06 23.95
C LYS A 27 -23.89 19.81 23.07
N GLY A 28 -23.40 18.67 23.57
CA GLY A 28 -23.42 17.39 22.89
C GLY A 28 -22.85 16.30 23.77
N VAL A 29 -23.30 15.07 23.55
CA VAL A 29 -22.77 13.86 24.16
C VAL A 29 -22.52 12.81 23.08
N THR A 30 -21.38 12.17 23.15
CA THR A 30 -21.02 11.02 22.32
C THR A 30 -20.96 9.79 23.22
N ILE A 31 -21.59 8.72 22.79
CA ILE A 31 -21.59 7.45 23.51
C ILE A 31 -20.81 6.43 22.70
N TYR A 32 -19.94 5.73 23.41
CA TYR A 32 -19.19 4.61 22.88
C TYR A 32 -19.48 3.38 23.75
N ARG A 33 -19.97 2.29 23.14
CA ARG A 33 -20.24 1.03 23.81
C ARG A 33 -19.32 -0.04 23.24
N ASP A 34 -18.59 -0.72 24.11
CA ASP A 34 -17.66 -1.79 23.73
C ASP A 34 -18.40 -2.91 22.97
N GLY A 35 -17.82 -3.42 21.88
CA GLY A 35 -18.41 -4.48 21.06
C GLY A 35 -19.65 -4.07 20.24
N SER A 36 -19.94 -2.78 20.07
CA SER A 36 -21.08 -2.30 19.27
C SER A 36 -20.84 -2.31 17.76
N ARG A 37 -19.60 -2.53 17.32
CA ARG A 37 -19.17 -2.64 15.92
C ARG A 37 -18.14 -3.74 15.77
N ASP A 38 -18.12 -4.41 14.63
CA ASP A 38 -17.19 -5.50 14.31
C ASP A 38 -15.74 -5.02 14.30
N MET A 39 -15.51 -3.78 13.86
CA MET A 39 -14.19 -3.12 13.88
C MET A 39 -14.20 -1.98 14.91
N GLN A 40 -13.49 -2.17 16.01
CA GLN A 40 -13.47 -1.26 17.13
C GLN A 40 -12.10 -0.58 17.28
N VAL A 41 -12.08 0.76 17.27
CA VAL A 41 -10.85 1.57 17.32
C VAL A 41 -10.31 1.70 18.75
N LEU A 42 -11.19 1.59 19.76
CA LEU A 42 -10.85 1.69 21.18
C LEU A 42 -11.40 0.47 21.92
N SER A 43 -10.54 -0.32 22.54
CA SER A 43 -10.92 -1.38 23.47
C SER A 43 -10.53 -0.97 24.89
N VAL A 44 -11.46 -1.06 25.83
CA VAL A 44 -11.15 -0.98 27.27
C VAL A 44 -10.40 -2.27 27.59
N GLY A 45 -9.15 -2.16 28.11
CA GLY A 45 -8.27 -3.28 28.35
C GLY A 45 -8.94 -4.42 29.08
N LYS A 46 -9.42 -5.41 28.33
CA LYS A 46 -9.51 -6.76 28.86
C LYS A 46 -8.07 -7.23 28.99
N GLU A 47 -7.69 -7.65 30.17
CA GLU A 47 -6.54 -8.51 30.34
C GLU A 47 -6.63 -9.55 29.21
N LYS A 48 -5.70 -9.48 28.26
CA LYS A 48 -5.53 -10.55 27.28
C LYS A 48 -5.38 -11.80 28.11
N LYS A 49 -6.41 -12.67 28.15
CA LYS A 49 -6.15 -14.08 28.41
C LYS A 49 -4.97 -14.38 27.50
N ALA A 50 -3.88 -14.84 28.10
CA ALA A 50 -2.73 -15.31 27.35
C ALA A 50 -3.32 -16.24 26.27
N GLU A 51 -3.50 -15.72 25.06
CA GLU A 51 -3.49 -16.53 23.86
C GLU A 51 -2.13 -17.20 24.01
N GLU A 52 -2.15 -18.52 24.17
CA GLU A 52 -0.96 -19.33 24.10
C GLU A 52 -0.15 -18.75 22.94
N ASP A 53 1.05 -18.28 23.24
CA ASP A 53 1.99 -17.82 22.24
C ASP A 53 2.07 -18.92 21.19
N VAL A 54 1.20 -18.85 20.18
CA VAL A 54 1.49 -19.49 18.91
C VAL A 54 2.81 -18.85 18.55
N PRO A 55 3.93 -19.60 18.53
CA PRO A 55 5.19 -19.03 18.22
C PRO A 55 4.95 -18.25 16.92
N PHE A 56 5.16 -16.94 16.95
CA PHE A 56 5.21 -16.13 15.75
C PHE A 56 6.27 -16.84 14.92
N GLU A 57 5.78 -17.80 14.08
CA GLU A 57 6.63 -18.49 13.14
C GLU A 57 7.38 -17.38 12.48
N SER A 58 8.64 -17.29 12.82
CA SER A 58 9.53 -16.24 12.36
C SER A 58 9.18 -16.06 10.89
N GLN A 59 8.43 -15.00 10.58
CA GLN A 59 8.36 -14.53 9.20
C GLN A 59 9.80 -14.51 8.82
N LYS A 60 10.22 -15.51 8.03
CA LYS A 60 11.60 -15.62 7.54
C LYS A 60 11.93 -14.22 7.14
N SER A 61 12.72 -13.52 7.97
CA SER A 61 13.00 -12.10 7.77
C SER A 61 13.46 -12.06 6.33
N ARG A 62 12.67 -11.43 5.44
CA ARG A 62 13.00 -11.39 4.01
C ARG A 62 14.34 -10.70 3.97
N VAL A 63 15.40 -11.51 3.91
CA VAL A 63 16.76 -11.01 3.97
C VAL A 63 16.92 -10.12 2.76
N LYS A 64 17.13 -8.85 3.00
CA LYS A 64 17.35 -7.86 1.96
C LYS A 64 18.51 -8.32 1.09
N ARG A 65 18.30 -8.44 -0.23
CA ARG A 65 19.36 -8.82 -1.17
C ARG A 65 20.54 -7.85 -1.09
N ASP A 66 21.75 -8.37 -0.99
CA ASP A 66 22.96 -7.56 -1.03
C ASP A 66 23.19 -6.99 -2.43
N ARG A 67 23.69 -5.75 -2.48
CA ARG A 67 23.90 -5.07 -3.74
C ARG A 67 25.17 -5.55 -4.43
N PRO A 68 25.09 -6.11 -5.66
CA PRO A 68 26.26 -6.41 -6.47
C PRO A 68 27.04 -5.14 -6.81
N ARG A 69 28.33 -5.30 -7.14
CA ARG A 69 29.19 -4.19 -7.57
C ARG A 69 28.70 -3.49 -8.83
N ALA A 70 28.17 -4.26 -9.78
CA ALA A 70 27.64 -3.77 -11.05
C ALA A 70 26.29 -4.40 -11.34
N LEU A 71 25.37 -3.65 -11.90
CA LEU A 71 24.05 -4.06 -12.35
C LEU A 71 23.81 -3.49 -13.73
N ALA A 72 23.12 -4.25 -14.58
CA ALA A 72 22.56 -3.73 -15.83
C ALA A 72 21.28 -2.94 -15.54
N GLY A 73 20.97 -1.96 -16.36
CA GLY A 73 19.75 -1.17 -16.17
C GLY A 73 19.43 -0.27 -17.35
N THR A 74 18.18 0.15 -17.40
CA THR A 74 17.63 1.06 -18.42
C THR A 74 17.18 2.36 -17.78
N THR A 75 17.40 3.49 -18.46
CA THR A 75 16.94 4.79 -18.00
C THR A 75 15.84 5.33 -18.89
N TYR A 76 14.70 5.64 -18.29
CA TYR A 76 13.52 6.20 -18.93
C TYR A 76 13.44 7.70 -18.65
N GLN A 77 13.11 8.49 -19.68
CA GLN A 77 12.81 9.90 -19.53
C GLN A 77 11.31 10.12 -19.52
N MET A 78 10.79 10.56 -18.38
CA MET A 78 9.36 10.86 -18.19
C MET A 78 9.14 12.37 -18.15
N GLN A 79 8.14 12.86 -18.88
CA GLN A 79 7.77 14.27 -18.82
C GLN A 79 6.81 14.51 -17.67
N THR A 80 7.19 15.37 -16.74
CA THR A 80 6.35 15.77 -15.60
C THR A 80 6.10 17.27 -15.61
N GLY A 81 5.08 17.73 -14.90
CA GLY A 81 4.82 19.16 -14.76
C GLY A 81 5.97 19.96 -14.11
N CYS A 82 6.89 19.30 -13.40
CA CYS A 82 8.07 19.90 -12.80
C CYS A 82 9.32 19.85 -13.69
N GLY A 83 9.23 19.20 -14.86
CA GLY A 83 10.32 19.01 -15.80
C GLY A 83 10.59 17.54 -16.11
N PRO A 84 11.65 17.25 -16.89
CA PRO A 84 12.01 15.88 -17.21
C PRO A 84 12.49 15.14 -15.96
N LEU A 85 11.90 13.96 -15.73
CA LEU A 85 12.28 13.01 -14.70
C LEU A 85 12.98 11.82 -15.37
N TYR A 86 14.17 11.51 -14.95
CA TYR A 86 14.90 10.32 -15.39
C TYR A 86 14.74 9.23 -14.34
N VAL A 87 14.25 8.08 -14.76
CA VAL A 87 14.04 6.91 -13.94
C VAL A 87 14.95 5.80 -14.42
N THR A 88 15.97 5.47 -13.63
CA THR A 88 16.89 4.37 -13.93
C THR A 88 16.47 3.15 -13.16
N ILE A 89 16.20 2.06 -13.85
CA ILE A 89 15.78 0.76 -13.29
C ILE A 89 16.89 -0.24 -13.56
N ASN A 90 17.43 -0.82 -12.49
CA ASN A 90 18.49 -1.82 -12.55
C ASN A 90 17.95 -3.18 -12.15
N GLU A 91 18.47 -4.23 -12.78
CA GLU A 91 18.08 -5.62 -12.63
C GLU A 91 19.24 -6.50 -12.22
N ASP A 92 18.92 -7.58 -11.50
CA ASP A 92 19.79 -8.72 -11.29
C ASP A 92 19.19 -9.99 -11.91
N GLN A 93 19.79 -11.14 -11.68
CA GLN A 93 19.31 -12.43 -12.20
C GLN A 93 17.92 -12.83 -11.66
N ALA A 94 17.49 -12.23 -10.55
CA ALA A 94 16.20 -12.47 -9.90
C ALA A 94 15.12 -11.42 -10.30
N GLY A 95 15.44 -10.47 -11.19
CA GLY A 95 14.54 -9.42 -11.68
C GLY A 95 14.89 -8.02 -11.16
N LEU A 96 13.89 -7.17 -11.00
CA LEU A 96 14.08 -5.78 -10.59
C LEU A 96 14.80 -5.69 -9.24
N PHE A 97 15.83 -4.85 -9.17
CA PHE A 97 16.69 -4.75 -8.01
C PHE A 97 16.66 -3.37 -7.35
N GLU A 98 16.88 -2.32 -8.11
CA GLU A 98 16.92 -0.94 -7.59
C GLU A 98 16.41 0.06 -8.61
N LEU A 99 15.93 1.20 -8.11
CA LEU A 99 15.41 2.30 -8.89
C LEU A 99 16.04 3.60 -8.41
N PHE A 100 16.55 4.38 -9.36
CA PHE A 100 17.03 5.73 -9.13
C PHE A 100 16.22 6.74 -9.92
N THR A 101 16.03 7.91 -9.34
CA THR A 101 15.32 9.01 -9.98
C THR A 101 16.17 10.27 -9.95
N THR A 102 16.19 11.00 -11.05
CA THR A 102 16.91 12.28 -11.16
C THR A 102 16.03 13.29 -11.89
N MET A 103 15.79 14.44 -11.28
CA MET A 103 15.11 15.56 -11.93
C MET A 103 16.10 16.38 -12.73
N GLY A 104 15.80 16.64 -14.02
CA GLY A 104 16.74 17.25 -14.96
C GLY A 104 17.16 18.70 -14.67
N LYS A 105 16.39 19.46 -13.87
CA LYS A 105 16.67 20.88 -13.61
C LYS A 105 16.56 21.30 -12.16
N ALA A 106 16.29 20.39 -11.25
CA ALA A 106 15.83 20.82 -9.94
C ALA A 106 16.53 20.15 -8.78
N GLY A 107 16.97 20.95 -7.86
CA GLY A 107 16.84 20.70 -6.44
C GLY A 107 15.41 20.95 -5.95
N GLY A 108 15.16 20.90 -4.67
CA GLY A 108 13.87 21.21 -4.04
C GLY A 108 12.94 20.02 -3.81
N CYS A 109 11.67 20.33 -3.51
CA CYS A 109 10.70 19.32 -3.07
C CYS A 109 10.49 18.19 -4.07
N ALA A 110 10.41 18.49 -5.37
CA ALA A 110 10.18 17.46 -6.40
C ALA A 110 11.33 16.45 -6.45
N SER A 111 12.57 16.93 -6.42
CA SER A 111 13.77 16.07 -6.44
C SER A 111 13.86 15.20 -5.18
N SER A 112 13.66 15.78 -4.00
CA SER A 112 13.74 15.06 -2.74
C SER A 112 12.65 13.99 -2.61
N GLN A 113 11.43 14.30 -3.05
CA GLN A 113 10.33 13.31 -3.03
C GLN A 113 10.59 12.18 -4.03
N CYS A 114 11.06 12.47 -5.22
CA CYS A 114 11.44 11.46 -6.20
C CYS A 114 12.55 10.55 -5.65
N GLU A 115 13.59 11.13 -5.04
CA GLU A 115 14.66 10.35 -4.42
C GLU A 115 14.15 9.45 -3.30
N ALA A 116 13.25 9.95 -2.45
CA ALA A 116 12.63 9.15 -1.38
C ALA A 116 11.84 7.97 -1.96
N ILE A 117 11.05 8.19 -3.02
CA ILE A 117 10.32 7.12 -3.74
C ILE A 117 11.31 6.08 -4.27
N GLY A 118 12.37 6.51 -4.97
CA GLY A 118 13.38 5.61 -5.52
C GLY A 118 14.03 4.73 -4.46
N ARG A 119 14.40 5.31 -3.31
CA ARG A 119 14.99 4.59 -2.19
C ARG A 119 14.02 3.56 -1.58
N LEU A 120 12.74 3.94 -1.38
CA LEU A 120 11.72 3.05 -0.82
C LEU A 120 11.38 1.90 -1.78
N VAL A 121 11.22 2.17 -3.07
CA VAL A 121 10.98 1.14 -4.08
C VAL A 121 12.17 0.18 -4.17
N SER A 122 13.40 0.69 -4.18
CA SER A 122 14.62 -0.14 -4.16
C SER A 122 14.68 -1.03 -2.91
N LEU A 123 14.35 -0.49 -1.73
CA LEU A 123 14.29 -1.27 -0.50
C LEU A 123 13.22 -2.36 -0.60
N ALA A 124 12.03 -2.03 -1.09
CA ALA A 124 10.91 -2.96 -1.26
C ALA A 124 11.29 -4.13 -2.18
N TRP A 125 11.84 -3.86 -3.37
CA TRP A 125 12.26 -4.90 -4.31
C TRP A 125 13.37 -5.80 -3.74
N ARG A 126 14.37 -5.21 -3.11
CA ARG A 126 15.44 -5.97 -2.43
C ARG A 126 14.93 -6.81 -1.28
N SER A 127 13.82 -6.43 -0.68
CA SER A 127 13.14 -7.17 0.40
C SER A 127 12.08 -8.14 -0.12
N GLY A 128 11.99 -8.35 -1.45
CA GLY A 128 11.12 -9.33 -2.10
C GLY A 128 9.69 -8.85 -2.34
N VAL A 129 9.42 -7.55 -2.26
CA VAL A 129 8.15 -6.97 -2.74
C VAL A 129 8.13 -6.99 -4.25
N GLN A 130 7.03 -7.43 -4.84
CA GLN A 130 6.88 -7.52 -6.30
C GLN A 130 6.74 -6.12 -6.93
N ALA A 131 7.22 -5.96 -8.17
CA ALA A 131 7.15 -4.71 -8.91
C ALA A 131 5.72 -4.17 -9.04
N ARG A 132 4.75 -5.03 -9.33
CA ARG A 132 3.32 -4.66 -9.44
C ARG A 132 2.77 -4.05 -8.16
N GLN A 133 3.17 -4.55 -7.00
CA GLN A 133 2.74 -4.00 -5.71
C GLN A 133 3.25 -2.57 -5.53
N ALA A 134 4.51 -2.28 -5.90
CA ALA A 134 5.05 -0.93 -5.89
C ALA A 134 4.34 -0.02 -6.89
N VAL A 135 4.10 -0.48 -8.12
CA VAL A 135 3.34 0.25 -9.14
C VAL A 135 1.95 0.62 -8.63
N LYS A 136 1.21 -0.34 -8.05
CA LYS A 136 -0.13 -0.13 -7.52
C LYS A 136 -0.20 1.00 -6.47
N GLN A 137 0.86 1.16 -5.68
CA GLN A 137 0.92 2.22 -4.67
C GLN A 137 1.23 3.61 -5.25
N LEU A 138 1.83 3.68 -6.43
CA LEU A 138 2.32 4.93 -7.03
C LEU A 138 1.45 5.44 -8.18
N ILE A 139 0.81 4.53 -8.92
CA ILE A 139 0.00 4.86 -10.09
C ILE A 139 -1.20 5.73 -9.72
N GLY A 140 -1.50 6.73 -10.52
CA GLY A 140 -2.67 7.59 -10.33
C GLY A 140 -2.53 8.63 -9.20
N ILE A 141 -1.47 8.63 -8.42
CA ILE A 141 -1.22 9.71 -7.44
C ILE A 141 -1.17 11.05 -8.19
N THR A 142 -1.98 12.00 -7.75
CA THR A 142 -2.13 13.30 -8.42
C THR A 142 -1.48 14.41 -7.62
N CYS A 143 -0.79 15.32 -8.31
CA CYS A 143 -0.27 16.56 -7.73
C CYS A 143 -0.95 17.79 -8.38
N HIS A 144 -0.60 18.98 -7.90
CA HIS A 144 -1.14 20.25 -8.42
C HIS A 144 -0.65 20.62 -9.84
N LYS A 145 0.28 19.86 -10.40
CA LYS A 145 0.92 20.16 -11.69
C LYS A 145 1.02 18.94 -12.59
N PRO A 146 -0.13 18.38 -13.05
CA PRO A 146 -0.14 17.28 -14.00
C PRO A 146 0.41 17.73 -15.36
N SER A 147 0.90 16.78 -16.17
CA SER A 147 1.45 17.01 -17.52
C SER A 147 0.89 16.01 -18.51
N GLY A 148 0.79 16.40 -19.78
CA GLY A 148 0.31 15.56 -20.88
C GLY A 148 -1.21 15.40 -20.93
N PHE A 149 -1.69 14.71 -22.00
CA PHE A 149 -3.09 14.45 -22.26
C PHE A 149 -3.29 13.01 -22.72
N GLY A 150 -4.51 12.48 -22.54
CA GLY A 150 -4.85 11.11 -22.94
C GLY A 150 -3.95 10.09 -22.25
N ASP A 151 -3.51 9.09 -23.00
CA ASP A 151 -2.69 7.98 -22.52
C ASP A 151 -1.29 8.42 -22.03
N ASN A 152 -0.81 9.56 -22.54
CA ASN A 152 0.47 10.15 -22.13
C ASN A 152 0.35 11.10 -20.93
N ARG A 153 -0.83 11.17 -20.29
CA ARG A 153 -1.04 12.01 -19.12
C ARG A 153 -0.25 11.47 -17.93
N VAL A 154 0.53 12.33 -17.30
CA VAL A 154 1.26 12.06 -16.05
C VAL A 154 0.67 12.96 -14.96
N THR A 155 0.10 12.36 -13.93
CA THR A 155 -0.63 13.08 -12.88
C THR A 155 0.29 13.62 -11.77
N SER A 156 1.45 13.00 -11.59
CA SER A 156 2.49 13.44 -10.64
C SER A 156 3.85 12.79 -10.95
N CYS A 157 4.88 13.16 -10.20
CA CYS A 157 6.18 12.48 -10.27
C CYS A 157 6.10 11.02 -9.81
N ALA A 158 5.25 10.70 -8.83
CA ALA A 158 5.02 9.32 -8.39
C ALA A 158 4.36 8.47 -9.49
N ASP A 159 3.35 9.01 -10.16
CA ASP A 159 2.69 8.39 -11.31
C ASP A 159 3.69 8.18 -12.48
N ALA A 160 4.59 9.13 -12.72
CA ALA A 160 5.66 9.00 -13.71
C ALA A 160 6.59 7.83 -13.42
N VAL A 161 6.98 7.65 -12.15
CA VAL A 161 7.80 6.51 -11.73
C VAL A 161 7.06 5.20 -11.95
N ALA A 162 5.77 5.12 -11.56
CA ALA A 162 4.96 3.92 -11.80
C ALA A 162 4.87 3.55 -13.28
N LYS A 163 4.63 4.53 -14.14
CA LYS A 163 4.56 4.34 -15.60
C LYS A 163 5.90 3.90 -16.20
N ALA A 164 7.02 4.45 -15.72
CA ALA A 164 8.33 3.99 -16.13
C ALA A 164 8.57 2.52 -15.77
N ILE A 165 8.15 2.11 -14.57
CA ILE A 165 8.24 0.70 -14.14
C ILE A 165 7.35 -0.19 -15.02
N GLN A 166 6.11 0.22 -15.32
CA GLN A 166 5.21 -0.53 -16.19
C GLN A 166 5.79 -0.69 -17.61
N THR A 167 6.32 0.39 -18.20
CA THR A 167 6.99 0.34 -19.51
C THR A 167 8.15 -0.65 -19.49
N HIS A 168 8.99 -0.57 -18.46
CA HIS A 168 10.12 -1.47 -18.32
C HIS A 168 9.69 -2.94 -18.20
N MET A 169 8.66 -3.22 -17.40
CA MET A 169 8.12 -4.57 -17.25
C MET A 169 7.55 -5.11 -18.56
N ALA A 170 6.86 -4.27 -19.34
CA ALA A 170 6.30 -4.66 -20.62
C ALA A 170 7.41 -4.93 -21.67
N GLU A 171 8.42 -4.07 -21.76
CA GLU A 171 9.54 -4.21 -22.70
C GLU A 171 10.40 -5.47 -22.42
N HIS A 172 10.48 -5.91 -21.16
CA HIS A 172 11.27 -7.07 -20.74
C HIS A 172 10.44 -8.35 -20.54
N GLY A 173 9.16 -8.34 -20.94
CA GLY A 173 8.28 -9.51 -20.83
C GLY A 173 8.03 -9.99 -19.39
N MET A 174 8.27 -9.14 -18.40
CA MET A 174 8.15 -9.50 -16.99
C MET A 174 6.70 -9.69 -16.55
N GLU A 175 5.73 -9.21 -17.33
CA GLU A 175 4.30 -9.40 -17.05
C GLU A 175 3.87 -10.85 -17.19
N GLU A 176 4.36 -11.55 -18.21
CA GLU A 176 4.03 -12.95 -18.45
C GLU A 176 4.71 -13.90 -17.44
N LEU A 177 5.97 -13.63 -17.09
CA LEU A 177 6.69 -14.43 -16.08
C LEU A 177 6.01 -14.36 -14.70
N GLN A 178 5.50 -13.19 -14.31
CA GLN A 178 4.81 -13.04 -13.04
C GLN A 178 3.43 -13.70 -13.03
N HIS A 179 2.73 -13.76 -14.14
CA HIS A 179 1.51 -14.57 -14.27
C HIS A 179 1.80 -16.07 -14.15
N ALA A 180 2.91 -16.55 -14.71
CA ALA A 180 3.31 -17.95 -14.64
C ALA A 180 3.77 -18.37 -13.24
N ILE A 181 4.44 -17.48 -12.50
CA ILE A 181 4.90 -17.72 -11.13
C ILE A 181 3.77 -17.58 -10.10
N ASN A 182 2.78 -16.74 -10.38
CA ASN A 182 1.65 -16.46 -9.48
C ASN A 182 0.41 -17.32 -9.79
N GLY A 183 0.54 -18.44 -10.47
CA GLY A 183 -0.56 -19.39 -10.67
C GLY A 183 -1.22 -19.73 -9.34
N GLY A 184 -2.18 -18.90 -8.91
CA GLY A 184 -2.93 -19.05 -7.66
C GLY A 184 -2.53 -18.13 -6.50
N ALA A 185 -1.68 -17.12 -6.71
CA ALA A 185 -1.36 -16.15 -5.65
C ALA A 185 -2.13 -14.84 -5.83
N CYS A 186 -2.70 -14.33 -4.74
CA CYS A 186 -3.45 -13.08 -4.69
C CYS A 186 -2.57 -11.87 -5.05
N PRO A 187 -2.98 -10.98 -5.96
CA PRO A 187 -2.22 -9.80 -6.34
C PRO A 187 -2.15 -8.75 -5.21
N GLU A 188 -3.03 -8.81 -4.22
CA GLU A 188 -3.07 -7.88 -3.08
C GLU A 188 -2.13 -8.29 -1.95
N CYS A 189 -2.15 -9.56 -1.56
CA CYS A 189 -1.43 -10.02 -0.36
C CYS A 189 -0.46 -11.18 -0.61
N GLY A 190 -0.44 -11.77 -1.82
CA GLY A 190 0.36 -12.94 -2.14
C GLY A 190 -0.19 -14.26 -1.56
N GLY A 191 -1.35 -14.25 -0.88
CA GLY A 191 -2.03 -15.45 -0.38
C GLY A 191 -2.61 -16.30 -1.50
N ALA A 192 -3.02 -17.55 -1.19
CA ALA A 192 -3.65 -18.43 -2.16
C ALA A 192 -4.99 -17.83 -2.65
N VAL A 193 -5.23 -17.97 -3.96
CA VAL A 193 -6.48 -17.57 -4.61
C VAL A 193 -7.23 -18.82 -5.02
N GLU A 194 -8.51 -18.87 -4.71
CA GLU A 194 -9.43 -19.95 -5.11
C GLU A 194 -10.37 -19.45 -6.21
N HIS A 195 -10.70 -20.32 -7.15
CA HIS A 195 -11.65 -20.02 -8.23
C HIS A 195 -13.06 -20.46 -7.81
N GLU A 196 -13.91 -19.50 -7.50
CA GLU A 196 -15.30 -19.74 -7.12
C GLU A 196 -16.26 -19.01 -8.08
N GLY A 197 -17.18 -19.75 -8.71
CA GLY A 197 -18.25 -19.18 -9.51
C GLY A 197 -17.82 -18.31 -10.70
N GLY A 198 -16.58 -18.50 -11.23
CA GLY A 198 -16.02 -17.67 -12.31
C GLY A 198 -15.23 -16.45 -11.81
N CYS A 199 -15.10 -16.28 -10.52
CA CYS A 199 -14.29 -15.25 -9.89
C CYS A 199 -13.07 -15.85 -9.19
N CYS A 200 -11.97 -15.12 -9.14
CA CYS A 200 -10.81 -15.42 -8.31
C CYS A 200 -10.98 -14.75 -6.95
N VAL A 201 -11.05 -15.52 -5.88
CA VAL A 201 -11.25 -15.02 -4.51
C VAL A 201 -10.05 -15.35 -3.63
N CYS A 202 -9.56 -14.36 -2.91
CA CYS A 202 -8.54 -14.55 -1.88
C CYS A 202 -9.17 -14.47 -0.49
N HIS A 203 -9.24 -15.60 0.24
CA HIS A 203 -9.80 -15.63 1.58
C HIS A 203 -8.91 -14.95 2.64
N ALA A 204 -7.64 -14.70 2.34
CA ALA A 204 -6.72 -14.05 3.28
C ALA A 204 -6.92 -12.53 3.39
N CYS A 205 -7.31 -11.84 2.30
CA CYS A 205 -7.47 -10.38 2.29
C CYS A 205 -8.82 -9.91 1.73
N GLY A 206 -9.68 -10.83 1.26
CA GLY A 206 -10.98 -10.50 0.68
C GLY A 206 -10.93 -9.99 -0.76
N TYR A 207 -9.77 -10.06 -1.43
CA TYR A 207 -9.66 -9.71 -2.84
C TYR A 207 -10.56 -10.62 -3.68
N SER A 208 -11.33 -10.03 -4.62
CA SER A 208 -12.15 -10.76 -5.59
C SER A 208 -12.09 -10.09 -6.95
N GLU A 209 -11.83 -10.87 -7.98
CA GLU A 209 -11.81 -10.44 -9.38
C GLU A 209 -12.57 -11.46 -10.23
N CYS A 210 -13.58 -10.99 -10.96
CA CYS A 210 -14.41 -11.79 -11.86
C CYS A 210 -14.01 -11.50 -13.31
N ALA A 211 -13.98 -12.54 -14.16
CA ALA A 211 -13.67 -12.43 -15.58
C ALA A 211 -14.86 -11.91 -16.38
#